data_c496db89fcccaca615a95aed394476bc
#
_entry.id   c496db89fcccaca615a95aed394476bc
#
_cell.length_a   1.000
_cell.length_b   1.000
_cell.length_c   1.000
_cell.angle_alpha   90.00
_cell.angle_beta   90.00
_cell.angle_gamma   90.00
#
_symmetry.space_group_name_H-M   'P 1'
#
loop_
_entity.id
_entity.type
_entity.pdbx_description
1 polymer ?
#
loop_
_entity_poly.entity_id
_entity_poly.type
_entity_poly.pdbx_seq_one_letter_code
_entity_poly.pdbx_strand_id
1 'polypeptide(L)'
;KSVDDTIVIDFGSTKSSICKSVINHKNRSNFIASHPIAGTEYSGPHAAHFGLFDNKNVIICDYKKTKTKILDNALEIFLKMKMNVSYMDSVSHDKHIAYVSHLSHLSSFMLGKTVMDEEKNEKNIFNMAGSGFESTVRLAKSSPKMWADIFDDNKINIIKSLDDYIKNLEFFKLLIESKKFDELELLLNKTNYIKKILKGIN
;
A
#
# COMPACT_ATOMS: atom_id res chain seq x y z
N LYS A 1 -8.73 -33.69 -15.37
CA LYS A 1 -9.52 -32.42 -15.35
C LYS A 1 -8.93 -31.51 -16.41
N SER A 2 -9.76 -31.00 -17.33
CA SER A 2 -9.27 -30.08 -18.35
C SER A 2 -8.73 -28.82 -17.68
N VAL A 3 -7.60 -28.30 -18.14
CA VAL A 3 -6.99 -27.05 -17.68
C VAL A 3 -7.91 -25.84 -17.92
N ASP A 4 -8.97 -26.04 -18.73
CA ASP A 4 -9.88 -24.98 -19.18
C ASP A 4 -10.74 -24.34 -18.10
N ASP A 5 -10.95 -24.98 -16.95
CA ASP A 5 -11.78 -24.49 -15.85
C ASP A 5 -10.96 -24.13 -14.58
N THR A 6 -9.62 -24.19 -14.64
CA THR A 6 -8.77 -23.85 -13.51
C THR A 6 -8.66 -22.34 -13.39
N ILE A 7 -9.02 -21.79 -12.22
CA ILE A 7 -8.81 -20.37 -11.89
C ILE A 7 -7.40 -20.21 -11.31
N VAL A 8 -6.69 -19.22 -11.78
CA VAL A 8 -5.44 -18.75 -11.17
C VAL A 8 -5.67 -17.33 -10.64
N ILE A 9 -5.55 -17.15 -9.34
CA ILE A 9 -5.72 -15.85 -8.71
C ILE A 9 -4.37 -15.40 -8.13
N ASP A 10 -3.93 -14.21 -8.51
CA ASP A 10 -2.80 -13.53 -7.91
C ASP A 10 -3.28 -12.57 -6.83
N PHE A 11 -2.64 -12.62 -5.66
CA PHE A 11 -2.90 -11.75 -4.51
C PHE A 11 -1.73 -10.80 -4.19
N GLY A 12 -0.79 -10.64 -5.11
CA GLY A 12 0.38 -9.79 -4.91
C GLY A 12 0.04 -8.32 -4.69
N SER A 13 1.00 -7.57 -4.12
CA SER A 13 0.84 -6.14 -3.80
C SER A 13 1.04 -5.23 -5.01
N THR A 14 1.66 -5.72 -6.09
CA THR A 14 1.90 -5.02 -7.37
C THR A 14 1.23 -5.78 -8.50
N LYS A 15 0.79 -5.09 -9.55
CA LYS A 15 -0.02 -5.70 -10.62
C LYS A 15 0.58 -5.58 -12.02
N SER A 16 1.30 -4.47 -12.33
CA SER A 16 1.76 -4.21 -13.69
C SER A 16 2.72 -5.26 -14.22
N SER A 17 3.66 -5.68 -13.38
CA SER A 17 4.69 -6.68 -13.74
C SER A 17 4.04 -8.02 -14.08
N ILE A 18 3.24 -8.56 -13.17
CA ILE A 18 2.58 -9.87 -13.37
C ILE A 18 1.58 -9.83 -14.54
N CYS A 19 0.81 -8.75 -14.69
CA CYS A 19 -0.13 -8.61 -15.80
C CYS A 19 0.58 -8.60 -17.15
N LYS A 20 1.75 -7.94 -17.25
CA LYS A 20 2.59 -7.94 -18.45
C LYS A 20 3.17 -9.33 -18.73
N SER A 21 3.67 -10.04 -17.73
CA SER A 21 4.29 -11.35 -17.91
C SER A 21 3.31 -12.40 -18.43
N VAL A 22 2.03 -12.31 -18.07
CA VAL A 22 1.01 -13.28 -18.48
C VAL A 22 0.20 -12.87 -19.70
N ILE A 23 0.44 -11.68 -20.29
CA ILE A 23 -0.44 -11.09 -21.32
C ILE A 23 -0.65 -11.99 -22.53
N ASN A 24 0.41 -12.67 -22.96
CA ASN A 24 0.43 -13.56 -24.12
C ASN A 24 0.35 -15.05 -23.73
N HIS A 25 0.11 -15.34 -22.46
CA HIS A 25 0.01 -16.74 -22.03
C HIS A 25 -1.30 -17.35 -22.54
N LYS A 26 -1.25 -18.58 -23.07
CA LYS A 26 -2.41 -19.28 -23.64
C LYS A 26 -3.62 -19.36 -22.71
N ASN A 27 -3.40 -19.39 -21.39
CA ASN A 27 -4.43 -19.44 -20.37
C ASN A 27 -4.65 -18.07 -19.69
N ARG A 28 -4.24 -16.93 -20.33
CA ARG A 28 -4.44 -15.60 -19.76
C ARG A 28 -5.89 -15.36 -19.32
N SER A 29 -6.83 -15.88 -20.07
CA SER A 29 -8.26 -15.73 -19.80
C SER A 29 -8.75 -16.45 -18.54
N ASN A 30 -7.92 -17.29 -17.91
CA ASN A 30 -8.20 -17.97 -16.63
C ASN A 30 -7.51 -17.28 -15.44
N PHE A 31 -6.79 -16.19 -15.67
CA PHE A 31 -6.02 -15.49 -14.66
C PHE A 31 -6.76 -14.25 -14.13
N ILE A 32 -6.81 -14.13 -12.81
CA ILE A 32 -7.35 -12.97 -12.06
C ILE A 32 -6.18 -12.29 -11.38
N ALA A 33 -5.87 -11.07 -11.81
CA ALA A 33 -4.92 -10.20 -11.12
C ALA A 33 -5.68 -9.44 -10.02
N SER A 34 -5.51 -9.80 -8.77
CA SER A 34 -6.19 -9.14 -7.66
C SER A 34 -5.21 -8.66 -6.59
N HIS A 35 -5.65 -7.69 -5.80
CA HIS A 35 -4.94 -7.20 -4.64
C HIS A 35 -5.93 -6.97 -3.50
N PRO A 36 -6.01 -7.88 -2.52
CA PRO A 36 -6.72 -7.63 -1.27
C PRO A 36 -6.03 -6.51 -0.48
N ILE A 37 -6.76 -5.42 -0.24
CA ILE A 37 -6.26 -4.31 0.59
C ILE A 37 -6.50 -4.68 2.06
N ALA A 38 -5.80 -5.69 2.49
CA ALA A 38 -5.87 -6.25 3.83
C ALA A 38 -4.49 -6.74 4.24
N GLY A 39 -4.20 -6.66 5.52
CA GLY A 39 -2.93 -7.09 6.07
C GLY A 39 -2.61 -6.39 7.38
N THR A 40 -1.61 -6.92 8.03
CA THR A 40 -1.01 -6.35 9.24
C THR A 40 0.49 -6.19 9.01
N GLU A 41 1.18 -5.60 9.97
CA GLU A 41 2.66 -5.55 9.99
C GLU A 41 3.32 -6.91 10.18
N TYR A 42 2.56 -7.93 10.54
CA TYR A 42 3.04 -9.31 10.70
C TYR A 42 2.99 -10.07 9.38
N SER A 43 3.76 -11.14 9.27
CA SER A 43 3.86 -11.95 8.05
C SER A 43 3.89 -13.45 8.36
N GLY A 44 3.60 -14.25 7.32
CA GLY A 44 3.60 -15.70 7.40
C GLY A 44 2.33 -16.30 8.00
N PRO A 45 2.25 -17.65 8.11
CA PRO A 45 1.03 -18.35 8.55
C PRO A 45 0.55 -17.97 9.95
N HIS A 46 1.47 -17.60 10.83
CA HIS A 46 1.15 -17.21 12.22
C HIS A 46 0.45 -15.85 12.32
N ALA A 47 0.50 -15.03 11.26
CA ALA A 47 -0.23 -13.77 11.18
C ALA A 47 -1.68 -13.93 10.73
N ALA A 48 -2.08 -15.14 10.34
CA ALA A 48 -3.44 -15.41 9.90
C ALA A 48 -4.41 -15.34 11.07
N HIS A 49 -5.52 -14.64 10.89
CA HIS A 49 -6.61 -14.60 11.86
C HIS A 49 -7.96 -14.55 11.16
N PHE A 50 -9.01 -14.99 11.85
CA PHE A 50 -10.37 -14.90 11.34
C PHE A 50 -10.78 -13.44 11.13
N GLY A 51 -11.51 -13.18 10.03
CA GLY A 51 -12.02 -11.86 9.71
C GLY A 51 -10.99 -10.89 9.11
N LEU A 52 -9.76 -11.33 8.79
CA LEU A 52 -8.74 -10.49 8.16
C LEU A 52 -9.25 -9.73 6.93
N PHE A 53 -10.12 -10.36 6.16
CA PHE A 53 -10.66 -9.82 4.90
C PHE A 53 -12.05 -9.19 5.04
N ASP A 54 -12.72 -9.35 6.20
CA ASP A 54 -14.10 -8.89 6.39
C ASP A 54 -14.21 -7.37 6.15
N ASN A 55 -15.07 -7.01 5.20
CA ASN A 55 -15.35 -5.64 4.76
C ASN A 55 -14.13 -4.90 4.17
N LYS A 56 -13.04 -5.62 3.84
CA LYS A 56 -11.88 -5.04 3.15
C LYS A 56 -12.11 -5.00 1.64
N ASN A 57 -11.43 -4.08 0.98
CA ASN A 57 -11.48 -3.99 -0.48
C ASN A 57 -10.55 -5.02 -1.12
N VAL A 58 -10.98 -5.60 -2.25
CA VAL A 58 -10.12 -6.29 -3.20
C VAL A 58 -10.20 -5.57 -4.54
N ILE A 59 -9.05 -5.23 -5.11
CA ILE A 59 -8.95 -4.59 -6.42
C ILE A 59 -8.67 -5.68 -7.45
N ILE A 60 -9.54 -5.81 -8.46
CA ILE A 60 -9.32 -6.72 -9.60
C ILE A 60 -8.82 -5.90 -10.78
N CYS A 61 -7.62 -6.25 -11.27
CA CYS A 61 -6.98 -5.54 -12.36
C CYS A 61 -7.16 -6.23 -13.70
N ASP A 62 -7.29 -5.44 -14.78
CA ASP A 62 -7.35 -5.91 -16.18
C ASP A 62 -8.39 -7.03 -16.42
N TYR A 63 -9.51 -7.00 -15.70
CA TYR A 63 -10.55 -8.05 -15.70
C TYR A 63 -11.15 -8.33 -17.08
N LYS A 64 -11.15 -7.35 -17.98
CA LYS A 64 -11.68 -7.50 -19.36
C LYS A 64 -10.93 -8.57 -20.17
N LYS A 65 -9.75 -8.98 -19.72
CA LYS A 65 -8.94 -10.06 -20.34
C LYS A 65 -9.26 -11.44 -19.78
N THR A 66 -10.20 -11.53 -18.85
CA THR A 66 -10.61 -12.76 -18.16
C THR A 66 -11.95 -13.25 -18.69
N LYS A 67 -12.11 -14.56 -18.88
CA LYS A 67 -13.41 -15.16 -19.23
C LYS A 67 -14.46 -14.82 -18.17
N THR A 68 -15.68 -14.52 -18.60
CA THR A 68 -16.80 -14.19 -17.69
C THR A 68 -16.99 -15.26 -16.61
N LYS A 69 -17.09 -16.54 -16.98
CA LYS A 69 -17.21 -17.66 -16.02
C LYS A 69 -16.12 -17.68 -14.95
N ILE A 70 -14.88 -17.36 -15.34
CA ILE A 70 -13.73 -17.33 -14.42
C ILE A 70 -13.82 -16.12 -13.48
N LEU A 71 -14.24 -14.97 -14.03
CA LEU A 71 -14.48 -13.77 -13.21
C LEU A 71 -15.61 -14.00 -12.21
N ASP A 72 -16.74 -14.56 -12.64
CA ASP A 72 -17.88 -14.85 -11.76
C ASP A 72 -17.49 -15.78 -10.60
N ASN A 73 -16.75 -16.84 -10.90
CA ASN A 73 -16.25 -17.75 -9.86
C ASN A 73 -15.28 -17.03 -8.87
N ALA A 74 -14.43 -16.12 -9.35
CA ALA A 74 -13.56 -15.33 -8.48
C ALA A 74 -14.36 -14.35 -7.61
N LEU A 75 -15.40 -13.73 -8.18
CA LEU A 75 -16.30 -12.85 -7.43
C LEU A 75 -17.05 -13.61 -6.31
N GLU A 76 -17.46 -14.86 -6.57
CA GLU A 76 -18.05 -15.72 -5.53
C GLU A 76 -17.08 -16.00 -4.38
N ILE A 77 -15.79 -16.22 -4.70
CA ILE A 77 -14.74 -16.40 -3.68
C ILE A 77 -14.61 -15.13 -2.83
N PHE A 78 -14.48 -13.95 -3.45
CA PHE A 78 -14.36 -12.69 -2.73
C PHE A 78 -15.60 -12.35 -1.90
N LEU A 79 -16.79 -12.68 -2.40
CA LEU A 79 -18.04 -12.53 -1.66
C LEU A 79 -18.05 -13.43 -0.40
N LYS A 80 -17.63 -14.70 -0.53
CA LYS A 80 -17.50 -15.61 0.63
C LYS A 80 -16.46 -15.13 1.64
N MET A 81 -15.42 -14.41 1.18
CA MET A 81 -14.44 -13.72 2.03
C MET A 81 -14.96 -12.39 2.57
N LYS A 82 -16.23 -12.03 2.29
CA LYS A 82 -16.87 -10.77 2.68
C LYS A 82 -16.10 -9.51 2.24
N MET A 83 -15.44 -9.57 1.09
CA MET A 83 -14.69 -8.46 0.54
C MET A 83 -15.55 -7.57 -0.36
N ASN A 84 -15.22 -6.28 -0.39
CA ASN A 84 -15.77 -5.32 -1.35
C ASN A 84 -14.91 -5.32 -2.62
N VAL A 85 -15.52 -5.58 -3.78
CA VAL A 85 -14.78 -5.65 -5.05
C VAL A 85 -14.77 -4.29 -5.74
N SER A 86 -13.61 -3.89 -6.20
CA SER A 86 -13.41 -2.74 -7.09
C SER A 86 -12.53 -3.13 -8.27
N TYR A 87 -12.58 -2.31 -9.35
CA TYR A 87 -11.89 -2.62 -10.60
C TYR A 87 -10.97 -1.46 -10.99
N MET A 88 -9.81 -1.81 -11.54
CA MET A 88 -8.82 -0.84 -12.00
C MET A 88 -7.98 -1.46 -13.14
N ASP A 89 -7.29 -0.66 -13.94
CA ASP A 89 -6.18 -1.18 -14.74
C ASP A 89 -4.93 -1.34 -13.89
N SER A 90 -4.06 -2.27 -14.29
CA SER A 90 -2.87 -2.63 -13.50
C SER A 90 -1.86 -1.48 -13.35
N VAL A 91 -1.79 -0.58 -14.33
CA VAL A 91 -0.87 0.58 -14.30
C VAL A 91 -1.36 1.63 -13.31
N SER A 92 -2.66 1.96 -13.36
CA SER A 92 -3.28 2.88 -12.39
C SER A 92 -3.21 2.33 -10.97
N HIS A 93 -3.42 1.01 -10.81
CA HIS A 93 -3.26 0.33 -9.52
C HIS A 93 -1.89 0.61 -8.91
N ASP A 94 -0.82 0.30 -9.65
CA ASP A 94 0.55 0.42 -9.12
C ASP A 94 0.93 1.88 -8.86
N LYS A 95 0.42 2.82 -9.66
CA LYS A 95 0.56 4.25 -9.41
C LYS A 95 -0.13 4.68 -8.12
N HIS A 96 -1.39 4.27 -7.90
CA HIS A 96 -2.16 4.69 -6.73
C HIS A 96 -1.64 4.06 -5.44
N ILE A 97 -1.32 2.77 -5.46
CA ILE A 97 -0.82 2.07 -4.28
C ILE A 97 0.56 2.61 -3.82
N ALA A 98 1.35 3.18 -4.74
CA ALA A 98 2.61 3.82 -4.41
C ALA A 98 2.41 4.98 -3.40
N TYR A 99 1.36 5.79 -3.57
CA TYR A 99 1.08 6.92 -2.67
C TYR A 99 0.45 6.49 -1.34
N VAL A 100 -0.51 5.57 -1.36
CA VAL A 100 -1.32 5.28 -0.15
C VAL A 100 -0.77 4.15 0.71
N SER A 101 0.15 3.33 0.17
CA SER A 101 0.75 2.21 0.89
C SER A 101 2.28 2.26 0.87
N HIS A 102 2.89 2.26 -0.32
CA HIS A 102 4.35 2.11 -0.40
C HIS A 102 5.07 3.30 0.23
N LEU A 103 4.63 4.53 -0.06
CA LEU A 103 5.17 5.74 0.53
C LEU A 103 4.97 5.76 2.07
N SER A 104 3.82 5.27 2.56
CA SER A 104 3.55 5.21 4.00
C SER A 104 4.54 4.29 4.72
N HIS A 105 4.84 3.12 4.14
CA HIS A 105 5.83 2.20 4.71
C HIS A 105 7.24 2.77 4.64
N LEU A 106 7.62 3.32 3.48
CA LEU A 106 8.91 3.98 3.31
C LEU A 106 9.11 5.11 4.33
N SER A 107 8.11 5.98 4.51
CA SER A 107 8.16 7.08 5.47
C SER A 107 8.30 6.57 6.91
N SER A 108 7.58 5.50 7.25
CA SER A 108 7.66 4.85 8.55
C SER A 108 9.06 4.27 8.82
N PHE A 109 9.65 3.56 7.85
CA PHE A 109 11.03 3.06 7.94
C PHE A 109 12.05 4.19 8.09
N MET A 110 11.92 5.26 7.30
CA MET A 110 12.88 6.37 7.32
C MET A 110 12.76 7.23 8.57
N LEU A 111 11.54 7.45 9.09
CA LEU A 111 11.36 8.11 10.37
C LEU A 111 11.98 7.29 11.50
N GLY A 112 11.71 5.98 11.55
CA GLY A 112 12.32 5.08 12.52
C GLY A 112 13.85 5.08 12.44
N LYS A 113 14.41 5.00 11.22
CA LYS A 113 15.86 5.08 10.99
C LYS A 113 16.44 6.40 11.50
N THR A 114 15.81 7.53 11.19
CA THR A 114 16.28 8.86 11.62
C THR A 114 16.39 8.94 13.14
N VAL A 115 15.35 8.50 13.86
CA VAL A 115 15.37 8.53 15.33
C VAL A 115 16.37 7.54 15.90
N MET A 116 16.51 6.33 15.30
CA MET A 116 17.50 5.34 15.73
C MET A 116 18.94 5.82 15.51
N ASP A 117 19.21 6.56 14.46
CA ASP A 117 20.55 7.10 14.21
C ASP A 117 20.88 8.20 15.22
N GLU A 118 19.94 9.06 15.55
CA GLU A 118 20.14 10.12 16.53
C GLU A 118 20.27 9.58 17.96
N GLU A 119 19.54 8.53 18.34
CA GLU A 119 19.66 7.86 19.65
C GLU A 119 21.09 7.38 19.94
N LYS A 120 21.88 7.07 18.90
CA LYS A 120 23.29 6.69 19.07
C LYS A 120 24.16 7.85 19.55
N ASN A 121 23.78 9.07 19.18
CA ASN A 121 24.50 10.31 19.52
C ASN A 121 23.94 10.90 20.83
N GLU A 122 22.62 10.98 20.92
CA GLU A 122 21.87 11.60 22.03
C GLU A 122 21.05 10.52 22.75
N LYS A 123 21.63 9.88 23.76
CA LYS A 123 20.94 8.81 24.53
C LYS A 123 19.68 9.33 25.19
N ASN A 124 18.69 8.46 25.35
CA ASN A 124 17.39 8.69 25.98
C ASN A 124 16.33 9.34 25.10
N ILE A 125 16.50 9.47 23.79
CA ILE A 125 15.44 9.94 22.89
C ILE A 125 14.22 9.00 22.97
N PHE A 126 14.44 7.69 23.01
CA PHE A 126 13.36 6.72 23.14
C PHE A 126 12.59 6.79 24.46
N ASN A 127 13.17 7.37 25.51
CA ASN A 127 12.44 7.61 26.77
C ASN A 127 11.29 8.62 26.60
N MET A 128 11.33 9.43 25.54
CA MET A 128 10.28 10.38 25.19
C MET A 128 9.31 9.82 24.13
N ALA A 129 9.52 8.60 23.65
CA ALA A 129 8.69 7.98 22.62
C ALA A 129 7.32 7.63 23.18
N GLY A 130 6.30 8.36 22.80
CA GLY A 130 4.91 8.11 23.14
C GLY A 130 4.13 7.38 22.04
N SER A 131 2.83 7.17 22.28
CA SER A 131 1.91 6.48 21.35
C SER A 131 1.84 7.11 19.96
N GLY A 132 2.06 8.43 19.84
CA GLY A 132 2.12 9.13 18.56
C GLY A 132 3.27 8.64 17.70
N PHE A 133 4.49 8.55 18.27
CA PHE A 133 5.64 8.01 17.57
C PHE A 133 5.41 6.53 17.23
N GLU A 134 4.97 5.71 18.19
CA GLU A 134 4.72 4.30 17.98
C GLU A 134 3.73 4.05 16.82
N SER A 135 2.63 4.78 16.78
CA SER A 135 1.65 4.64 15.71
C SER A 135 2.21 5.03 14.33
N THR A 136 3.07 6.05 14.27
CA THR A 136 3.66 6.54 13.02
C THR A 136 4.71 5.57 12.47
N VAL A 137 5.54 4.96 13.35
CA VAL A 137 6.57 4.00 12.93
C VAL A 137 6.08 2.55 12.92
N ARG A 138 4.82 2.28 13.21
CA ARG A 138 4.25 0.93 13.28
C ARG A 138 4.53 0.11 12.03
N LEU A 139 4.41 0.72 10.85
CA LEU A 139 4.64 0.04 9.58
C LEU A 139 6.10 -0.39 9.36
N ALA A 140 7.06 0.22 10.05
CA ALA A 140 8.46 -0.20 10.02
C ALA A 140 8.73 -1.57 10.70
N LYS A 141 7.73 -2.13 11.41
CA LYS A 141 7.77 -3.48 11.96
C LYS A 141 7.54 -4.57 10.88
N SER A 142 7.14 -4.19 9.67
CA SER A 142 6.87 -5.10 8.54
C SER A 142 8.14 -5.76 8.02
N SER A 143 7.99 -6.90 7.31
CA SER A 143 9.10 -7.68 6.74
C SER A 143 9.95 -6.87 5.75
N PRO A 144 11.24 -6.61 6.02
CA PRO A 144 12.09 -5.86 5.11
C PRO A 144 12.29 -6.55 3.76
N LYS A 145 12.36 -7.89 3.75
CA LYS A 145 12.51 -8.68 2.52
C LYS A 145 11.31 -8.49 1.59
N MET A 146 10.10 -8.62 2.12
CA MET A 146 8.86 -8.41 1.34
C MET A 146 8.81 -6.99 0.76
N TRP A 147 9.19 -5.99 1.55
CA TRP A 147 9.16 -4.59 1.10
C TRP A 147 10.23 -4.28 0.06
N ALA A 148 11.42 -4.87 0.16
CA ALA A 148 12.46 -4.73 -0.86
C ALA A 148 11.97 -5.22 -2.24
N ASP A 149 11.29 -6.37 -2.29
CA ASP A 149 10.72 -6.91 -3.52
C ASP A 149 9.60 -6.00 -4.07
N ILE A 150 8.71 -5.47 -3.21
CA ILE A 150 7.66 -4.53 -3.61
C ILE A 150 8.26 -3.23 -4.16
N PHE A 151 9.32 -2.73 -3.53
CA PHE A 151 10.00 -1.50 -3.95
C PHE A 151 10.70 -1.66 -5.30
N ASP A 152 11.27 -2.82 -5.59
CA ASP A 152 11.84 -3.09 -6.92
C ASP A 152 10.76 -3.20 -7.99
N ASP A 153 9.70 -3.95 -7.74
CA ASP A 153 8.59 -4.17 -8.69
C ASP A 153 7.89 -2.86 -9.08
N ASN A 154 7.71 -1.93 -8.12
CA ASN A 154 6.99 -0.67 -8.36
C ASN A 154 7.90 0.58 -8.30
N LYS A 155 9.20 0.40 -8.52
CA LYS A 155 10.24 1.44 -8.30
C LYS A 155 9.95 2.79 -8.99
N ILE A 156 9.45 2.79 -10.23
CA ILE A 156 9.18 4.02 -10.98
C ILE A 156 8.13 4.89 -10.26
N ASN A 157 7.03 4.28 -9.84
CA ASN A 157 5.96 4.99 -9.15
C ASN A 157 6.35 5.39 -7.73
N ILE A 158 7.16 4.56 -7.07
CA ILE A 158 7.66 4.82 -5.71
C ILE A 158 8.65 5.99 -5.74
N ILE A 159 9.60 6.01 -6.67
CA ILE A 159 10.53 7.14 -6.82
C ILE A 159 9.74 8.43 -7.03
N LYS A 160 8.75 8.41 -7.95
CA LYS A 160 7.92 9.59 -8.18
C LYS A 160 7.17 10.05 -6.93
N SER A 161 6.53 9.14 -6.19
CA SER A 161 5.81 9.49 -4.96
C SER A 161 6.75 9.98 -3.86
N LEU A 162 7.97 9.44 -3.80
CA LEU A 162 9.02 9.87 -2.88
C LEU A 162 9.53 11.27 -3.23
N ASP A 163 9.76 11.57 -4.51
CA ASP A 163 10.16 12.92 -4.95
C ASP A 163 9.10 13.96 -4.59
N ASP A 164 7.81 13.64 -4.78
CA ASP A 164 6.71 14.52 -4.38
C ASP A 164 6.67 14.72 -2.86
N TYR A 165 6.97 13.67 -2.08
CA TYR A 165 7.02 13.74 -0.61
C TYR A 165 8.23 14.56 -0.13
N ILE A 166 9.41 14.36 -0.71
CA ILE A 166 10.62 15.13 -0.41
C ILE A 166 10.37 16.63 -0.64
N LYS A 167 9.78 17.01 -1.80
CA LYS A 167 9.42 18.41 -2.07
C LYS A 167 8.51 19.00 -1.00
N ASN A 168 7.54 18.23 -0.53
CA ASN A 168 6.65 18.68 0.55
C ASN A 168 7.39 18.86 1.88
N LEU A 169 8.34 17.97 2.21
CA LEU A 169 9.18 18.09 3.40
C LEU A 169 10.13 19.30 3.31
N GLU A 170 10.74 19.51 2.15
CA GLU A 170 11.60 20.69 1.90
C GLU A 170 10.82 21.99 2.01
N PHE A 171 9.61 22.04 1.46
CA PHE A 171 8.73 23.19 1.58
C PHE A 171 8.32 23.44 3.04
N PHE A 172 7.98 22.40 3.78
CA PHE A 172 7.66 22.48 5.20
C PHE A 172 8.85 23.03 6.01
N LYS A 173 10.06 22.51 5.74
CA LYS A 173 11.30 22.98 6.34
C LYS A 173 11.55 24.46 6.05
N LEU A 174 11.38 24.89 4.80
CA LEU A 174 11.53 26.29 4.39
C LEU A 174 10.60 27.23 5.15
N LEU A 175 9.35 26.83 5.38
CA LEU A 175 8.39 27.65 6.15
C LEU A 175 8.87 27.83 7.59
N ILE A 176 9.45 26.81 8.22
CA ILE A 176 10.01 26.88 9.57
C ILE A 176 11.24 27.82 9.60
N GLU A 177 12.19 27.61 8.70
CA GLU A 177 13.42 28.41 8.60
C GLU A 177 13.13 29.88 8.35
N SER A 178 12.12 30.17 7.52
CA SER A 178 11.67 31.53 7.18
C SER A 178 10.71 32.13 8.22
N LYS A 179 10.40 31.41 9.30
CA LYS A 179 9.45 31.82 10.36
C LYS A 179 8.05 32.18 9.83
N LYS A 180 7.62 31.56 8.74
CA LYS A 180 6.31 31.78 8.10
C LYS A 180 5.21 30.92 8.74
N PHE A 181 4.98 31.11 10.02
CA PHE A 181 4.09 30.23 10.79
C PHE A 181 2.61 30.38 10.41
N ASP A 182 2.17 31.53 9.92
CA ASP A 182 0.80 31.70 9.40
C ASP A 182 0.56 30.86 8.14
N GLU A 183 1.54 30.84 7.22
CA GLU A 183 1.49 29.99 6.01
C GLU A 183 1.55 28.51 6.39
N LEU A 184 2.37 28.16 7.38
CA LEU A 184 2.48 26.80 7.92
C LEU A 184 1.15 26.34 8.53
N GLU A 185 0.51 27.16 9.36
CA GLU A 185 -0.80 26.85 9.95
C GLU A 185 -1.85 26.64 8.86
N LEU A 186 -1.87 27.48 7.83
CA LEU A 186 -2.78 27.33 6.71
C LEU A 186 -2.56 26.00 5.97
N LEU A 187 -1.31 25.59 5.76
CA LEU A 187 -0.95 24.30 5.14
C LEU A 187 -1.48 23.14 5.99
N LEU A 188 -1.25 23.16 7.30
CA LEU A 188 -1.70 22.12 8.22
C LEU A 188 -3.23 22.04 8.27
N ASN A 189 -3.92 23.17 8.29
CA ASN A 189 -5.38 23.22 8.26
C ASN A 189 -5.96 22.63 6.97
N LYS A 190 -5.35 22.92 5.82
CA LYS A 190 -5.74 22.28 4.54
C LYS A 190 -5.53 20.78 4.57
N THR A 191 -4.40 20.33 5.12
CA THR A 191 -4.07 18.89 5.22
C THR A 191 -5.03 18.16 6.17
N ASN A 192 -5.55 18.82 7.19
CA ASN A 192 -6.56 18.26 8.10
C ASN A 192 -7.84 17.80 7.41
N TYR A 193 -8.10 18.22 6.16
CA TYR A 193 -9.21 17.72 5.35
C TYR A 193 -9.19 16.20 5.17
N ILE A 194 -8.01 15.56 5.29
CA ILE A 194 -7.87 14.11 5.25
C ILE A 194 -8.77 13.38 6.26
N LYS A 195 -9.11 14.04 7.39
CA LYS A 195 -10.06 13.48 8.37
C LYS A 195 -11.44 13.19 7.78
N LYS A 196 -11.88 13.99 6.80
CA LYS A 196 -13.18 13.80 6.13
C LYS A 196 -13.10 12.65 5.13
N ILE A 197 -11.97 12.53 4.44
CA ILE A 197 -11.74 11.44 3.47
C ILE A 197 -11.72 10.09 4.20
N LEU A 198 -10.95 9.97 5.27
CA LEU A 198 -10.79 8.72 6.00
C LEU A 198 -12.08 8.28 6.73
N LYS A 199 -12.93 9.21 7.18
CA LYS A 199 -14.24 8.86 7.78
C LYS A 199 -15.21 8.18 6.80
N GLY A 200 -15.02 8.35 5.50
CA GLY A 200 -15.83 7.70 4.46
C GLY A 200 -15.28 6.34 4.01
N ILE A 201 -14.14 5.90 4.55
CA ILE A 201 -13.45 4.65 4.19
C ILE A 201 -13.65 3.55 5.25
N ASN A 202 -14.18 3.89 6.42
CA ASN A 202 -14.46 2.97 7.53
C ASN A 202 -15.88 2.42 7.48
#